data_fdaae3de6d243f9d8f5702a671fca746
#
_entry.id   fdaae3de6d243f9d8f5702a671fca746
#
_cell.length_a   1.000
_cell.length_b   1.000
_cell.length_c   1.000
_cell.angle_alpha   90.00
_cell.angle_beta   90.00
_cell.angle_gamma   90.00
#
_symmetry.space_group_name_H-M   'P 1'
#
loop_
_entity.id
_entity.type
_entity.pdbx_description
1 polymer ?
#
loop_
_entity_poly.entity_id
_entity_poly.type
_entity_poly.pdbx_seq_one_letter_code
_entity_poly.pdbx_strand_id
1 'polypeptide(L)'
;MDAVLESKLRIPADISVVGCDNTVYSSFRSISLTTIDHYVPLKGRDACDIILRKIQSLRESQDGNEPLSTYHVEYEPKLIVRRSTSYARTEKLKNK
;
A
#
# COMPACT_ATOMS: atom_id res chain seq x y z
N MET A 1 1.93 -15.42 4.39
CA MET A 1 0.95 -16.13 5.26
C MET A 1 1.08 -17.64 5.19
N ASP A 2 1.33 -18.21 4.03
CA ASP A 2 1.37 -19.65 3.85
C ASP A 2 2.44 -20.33 4.72
N ALA A 3 3.64 -19.77 4.77
CA ALA A 3 4.72 -20.30 5.60
C ALA A 3 4.34 -20.36 7.08
N VAL A 4 3.60 -19.36 7.57
CA VAL A 4 3.12 -19.32 8.94
C VAL A 4 2.11 -20.43 9.19
N LEU A 5 1.16 -20.61 8.27
CA LEU A 5 0.14 -21.66 8.38
C LEU A 5 0.76 -23.05 8.28
N GLU A 6 1.76 -23.23 7.42
CA GLU A 6 2.50 -24.49 7.32
C GLU A 6 3.24 -24.82 8.62
N SER A 7 3.66 -23.80 9.38
CA SER A 7 4.27 -24.00 10.70
C SER A 7 3.26 -24.33 11.79
N LYS A 8 1.99 -24.51 11.45
CA LYS A 8 0.88 -24.76 12.36
C LYS A 8 0.63 -23.65 13.37
N LEU A 9 1.10 -22.45 13.08
CA LEU A 9 0.77 -21.25 13.84
C LEU A 9 -0.53 -20.64 13.32
N ARG A 10 -1.27 -20.03 14.22
CA ARG A 10 -2.54 -19.39 13.90
C ARG A 10 -2.33 -17.90 13.65
N ILE A 11 -3.02 -17.37 12.66
CA ILE A 11 -3.07 -15.95 12.36
C ILE A 11 -4.47 -15.43 12.69
N PRO A 12 -4.66 -14.42 13.53
CA PRO A 12 -3.65 -13.63 14.26
C PRO A 12 -3.32 -14.14 15.68
N ALA A 13 -3.90 -15.26 16.11
CA ALA A 13 -3.82 -15.69 17.52
C ALA A 13 -2.39 -15.90 18.01
N ASP A 14 -1.56 -16.53 17.19
CA ASP A 14 -0.16 -16.80 17.54
C ASP A 14 0.79 -15.76 16.97
N ILE A 15 0.52 -15.26 15.78
CA ILE A 15 1.35 -14.27 15.11
C ILE A 15 0.47 -13.36 14.24
N SER A 16 0.74 -12.08 14.28
CA SER A 16 0.12 -11.10 13.40
C SER A 16 0.91 -10.94 12.10
N VAL A 17 0.21 -10.75 11.00
CA VAL A 17 0.82 -10.52 9.68
C VAL A 17 0.32 -9.20 9.12
N VAL A 18 1.25 -8.36 8.68
CA VAL A 18 0.96 -7.07 8.05
C VAL A 18 1.56 -7.06 6.67
N GLY A 19 0.79 -6.61 5.71
CA GLY A 19 1.25 -6.45 4.34
C GLY A 19 1.40 -4.99 3.95
N CYS A 20 1.63 -4.77 2.66
CA CYS A 20 1.79 -3.45 2.08
C CYS A 20 1.05 -3.38 0.74
N ASP A 21 0.66 -2.17 0.34
CA ASP A 21 0.05 -1.81 -0.94
C ASP A 21 -1.45 -2.06 -1.06
N ASN A 22 -2.10 -2.65 -0.08
CA ASN A 22 -3.55 -2.87 -0.09
C ASN A 22 -4.06 -3.41 -1.43
N THR A 23 -3.46 -4.50 -1.89
CA THR A 23 -3.90 -5.16 -3.12
C THR A 23 -5.32 -5.73 -2.96
N VAL A 24 -6.00 -5.96 -4.08
CA VAL A 24 -7.37 -6.50 -4.05
C VAL A 24 -7.43 -7.83 -3.30
N TYR A 25 -6.38 -8.64 -3.39
CA TYR A 25 -6.31 -9.94 -2.71
C TYR A 25 -6.31 -9.81 -1.19
N SER A 26 -5.73 -8.74 -0.66
CA SER A 26 -5.66 -8.52 0.79
C SER A 26 -7.03 -8.34 1.43
N SER A 27 -8.03 -7.88 0.67
CA SER A 27 -9.39 -7.68 1.15
C SER A 27 -10.24 -8.95 1.10
N PHE A 28 -9.79 -10.01 0.45
CA PHE A 28 -10.54 -11.25 0.38
C PHE A 28 -10.76 -11.82 1.78
N ARG A 29 -11.98 -12.29 2.05
CA ARG A 29 -12.38 -12.78 3.35
C ARG A 29 -11.48 -13.89 3.90
N SER A 30 -10.99 -14.76 3.02
CA SER A 30 -10.08 -15.84 3.40
C SER A 30 -8.68 -15.37 3.77
N ILE A 31 -8.29 -14.19 3.32
CA ILE A 31 -6.97 -13.60 3.56
C ILE A 31 -7.08 -12.52 4.63
N SER A 32 -7.96 -11.56 4.44
CA SER A 32 -8.27 -10.47 5.37
C SER A 32 -7.02 -9.86 6.01
N LEU A 33 -6.09 -9.43 5.15
CA LEU A 33 -4.76 -8.96 5.55
C LEU A 33 -4.79 -7.49 5.95
N THR A 34 -4.32 -7.20 7.16
CA THR A 34 -3.98 -5.85 7.59
C THR A 34 -2.84 -5.34 6.72
N THR A 35 -2.98 -4.16 6.17
CA THR A 35 -2.03 -3.65 5.18
C THR A 35 -1.91 -2.13 5.26
N ILE A 36 -0.87 -1.61 4.65
CA ILE A 36 -0.66 -0.18 4.50
C ILE A 36 -1.12 0.22 3.10
N ASP A 37 -2.05 1.17 3.04
CA ASP A 37 -2.53 1.71 1.77
C ASP A 37 -1.68 2.90 1.37
N HIS A 38 -0.98 2.80 0.25
CA HIS A 38 -0.16 3.85 -0.35
C HIS A 38 -0.88 4.56 -1.48
N TYR A 39 -2.17 4.34 -1.65
CA TYR A 39 -2.99 4.99 -2.69
C TYR A 39 -2.45 4.78 -4.10
N VAL A 40 -2.06 3.56 -4.44
CA VAL A 40 -1.46 3.25 -5.74
C VAL A 40 -2.32 3.68 -6.93
N PRO A 41 -3.64 3.40 -6.97
CA PRO A 41 -4.49 3.90 -8.06
C PRO A 41 -4.53 5.42 -8.15
N LEU A 42 -4.60 6.11 -7.02
CA LEU A 42 -4.61 7.57 -6.97
C LEU A 42 -3.28 8.16 -7.45
N LYS A 43 -2.17 7.57 -7.05
CA LYS A 43 -0.84 7.98 -7.51
C LYS A 43 -0.69 7.86 -9.02
N GLY A 44 -1.20 6.77 -9.60
CA GLY A 44 -1.18 6.58 -11.05
C GLY A 44 -1.99 7.64 -11.78
N ARG A 45 -3.18 7.94 -11.29
CA ARG A 45 -4.06 8.97 -11.83
C ARG A 45 -3.41 10.36 -11.74
N ASP A 46 -2.87 10.72 -10.59
CA ASP A 46 -2.23 12.02 -10.39
C ASP A 46 -0.97 12.16 -11.25
N ALA A 47 -0.19 11.10 -11.39
CA ALA A 47 0.97 11.09 -12.28
C ALA A 47 0.58 11.35 -13.73
N CYS A 48 -0.49 10.73 -14.21
CA CYS A 48 -1.01 10.96 -15.55
C CYS A 48 -1.47 12.41 -15.73
N ASP A 49 -2.19 12.96 -14.77
CA ASP A 49 -2.65 14.35 -14.82
C ASP A 49 -1.47 15.33 -14.90
N ILE A 50 -0.42 15.09 -14.11
CA ILE A 50 0.78 15.93 -14.13
C ILE A 50 1.47 15.88 -15.50
N ILE A 51 1.64 14.68 -16.05
CA ILE A 51 2.28 14.49 -17.35
C ILE A 51 1.49 15.19 -18.45
N LEU A 52 0.17 15.06 -18.44
CA LEU A 52 -0.68 15.74 -19.43
C LEU A 52 -0.58 17.25 -19.34
N ARG A 53 -0.53 17.82 -18.15
CA ARG A 53 -0.34 19.24 -17.93
C ARG A 53 1.02 19.71 -18.44
N LYS A 54 2.07 18.94 -18.21
CA LYS A 54 3.42 19.26 -18.72
C LYS A 54 3.46 19.24 -20.24
N ILE A 55 2.84 18.25 -20.87
CA ILE A 55 2.76 18.15 -22.33
C ILE A 55 2.02 19.36 -22.91
N GLN A 56 0.90 19.73 -22.32
CA GLN A 56 0.11 20.87 -22.75
C GLN A 56 0.90 22.18 -22.61
N SER A 57 1.60 22.37 -21.50
CA SER A 57 2.45 23.55 -21.29
C SER A 57 3.55 23.66 -22.34
N LEU A 58 4.16 22.53 -22.74
CA LEU A 58 5.17 22.51 -23.79
C LEU A 58 4.58 22.90 -25.17
N ARG A 59 3.36 22.47 -25.48
CA ARG A 59 2.68 22.80 -26.74
C ARG A 59 2.28 24.25 -26.81
N GLU A 60 1.94 24.86 -25.69
CA GLU A 60 1.53 26.27 -25.61
C GLU A 60 2.74 27.21 -25.54
N SER A 61 3.91 26.73 -25.17
CA SER A 61 5.14 27.49 -25.12
C SER A 61 5.65 27.76 -26.55
N GLN A 62 5.63 28.99 -26.98
CA GLN A 62 6.08 29.37 -28.33
C GLN A 62 7.59 29.26 -28.51
N ASP A 63 8.36 29.44 -27.45
CA ASP A 63 9.82 29.47 -27.49
C ASP A 63 10.48 28.16 -27.09
N GLY A 64 9.73 27.21 -26.53
CA GLY A 64 10.26 25.94 -26.04
C GLY A 64 11.25 26.06 -24.90
N ASN A 65 11.44 27.26 -24.35
CA ASN A 65 12.45 27.58 -23.35
C ASN A 65 11.88 27.83 -21.94
N GLU A 66 10.55 27.74 -21.76
CA GLU A 66 9.97 27.87 -20.44
C GLU A 66 10.33 26.63 -19.59
N PRO A 67 10.88 26.85 -18.37
CA PRO A 67 11.16 25.71 -17.49
C PRO A 67 9.85 25.02 -17.13
N LEU A 68 9.85 23.69 -17.21
CA LEU A 68 8.72 22.89 -16.77
C LEU A 68 8.53 23.06 -15.26
N SER A 69 7.30 23.27 -14.84
CA SER A 69 6.97 23.33 -13.42
C SER A 69 7.30 22.00 -12.76
N THR A 70 7.91 22.07 -11.59
CA THR A 70 8.13 20.88 -10.76
C THR A 70 6.89 20.65 -9.91
N TYR A 71 6.38 19.42 -9.96
CA TYR A 71 5.25 19.02 -9.16
C TYR A 71 5.72 18.04 -8.08
N HIS A 72 5.31 18.30 -6.87
CA HIS A 72 5.58 17.43 -5.74
C HIS A 72 4.26 17.15 -5.03
N VAL A 73 3.86 15.88 -4.99
CA VAL A 73 2.62 15.43 -4.33
C VAL A 73 2.98 14.37 -3.32
N GLU A 74 2.59 14.61 -2.07
CA GLU A 74 2.79 13.67 -0.99
C GLU A 74 1.47 13.02 -0.59
N TYR A 75 1.53 11.75 -0.22
CA TYR A 75 0.40 11.00 0.28
C TYR A 75 0.73 10.47 1.66
N GLU A 76 -0.18 10.66 2.60
CA GLU A 76 -0.04 10.07 3.92
C GLU A 76 -0.55 8.62 3.88
N PRO A 77 0.32 7.61 4.09
CA PRO A 77 -0.11 6.22 4.08
C PRO A 77 -1.15 5.96 5.16
N LYS A 78 -2.07 5.06 4.89
CA LYS A 78 -3.13 4.70 5.82
C LYS A 78 -3.04 3.22 6.18
N LEU A 79 -3.11 2.93 7.48
CA LEU A 79 -3.18 1.55 7.95
C LEU A 79 -4.63 1.05 7.83
N ILE A 80 -4.79 -0.04 7.10
CA ILE A 80 -6.08 -0.73 6.96
C ILE A 80 -6.04 -1.96 7.85
N VAL A 81 -6.74 -1.91 8.97
CA VAL A 81 -6.77 -3.00 9.93
C VAL A 81 -7.80 -4.04 9.51
N ARG A 82 -7.35 -5.28 9.36
CA ARG A 82 -8.21 -6.42 9.06
C ARG A 82 -7.98 -7.53 10.08
N ARG A 83 -8.31 -8.76 9.73
CA ARG A 83 -8.31 -9.88 10.67
C ARG A 83 -6.95 -10.53 10.91
N SER A 84 -5.93 -10.16 10.13
CA SER A 84 -4.60 -10.78 10.24
C SER A 84 -3.76 -10.26 11.40
N THR A 85 -4.25 -9.27 12.12
CA THR A 85 -3.55 -8.68 13.26
C THR A 85 -4.43 -8.68 14.51
N SER A 86 -3.80 -8.81 15.67
CA SER A 86 -4.45 -8.79 16.97
C SER A 86 -3.43 -8.41 18.04
N TYR A 87 -3.87 -8.36 19.27
CA TYR A 87 -2.99 -8.10 20.41
C TYR A 87 -1.88 -9.15 20.48
N ALA A 88 -0.73 -8.72 21.01
CA ALA A 88 0.38 -9.63 21.22
C ALA A 88 -0.04 -10.80 22.10
N ARG A 89 0.44 -11.98 21.73
CA ARG A 89 0.20 -13.19 22.50
C ARG A 89 0.90 -13.07 23.85
N THR A 90 0.16 -13.35 24.93
CA THR A 90 0.67 -13.27 26.30
C THR A 90 1.32 -14.56 26.78
N GLU A 91 1.00 -15.69 26.16
CA GLU A 91 1.58 -16.97 26.49
C GLU A 91 2.83 -17.23 25.66
N LYS A 92 3.87 -17.78 26.31
CA LYS A 92 5.08 -18.16 25.59
C LYS A 92 4.77 -19.26 24.58
N LEU A 93 5.37 -19.16 23.38
CA LEU A 93 5.36 -20.25 22.41
C LEU A 93 5.98 -21.47 23.08
N LYS A 94 5.24 -22.59 23.08
CA LYS A 94 5.79 -23.83 23.55
C LYS A 94 6.89 -24.27 22.61
N ASN A 95 8.12 -24.29 23.11
CA ASN A 95 9.23 -24.86 22.36
C ASN A 95 8.96 -26.35 22.15
N LYS A 96 8.98 -26.75 20.91
CA LYS A 96 8.95 -28.19 20.61
C LYS A 96 10.34 -28.74 20.66
#